data_7f8f2144754285dd20818bf0d0ad735c
#
_entry.id   7f8f2144754285dd20818bf0d0ad735c
#
_cell.length_a   1.000
_cell.length_b   1.000
_cell.length_c   1.000
_cell.angle_alpha   90.00
_cell.angle_beta   90.00
_cell.angle_gamma   90.00
#
_symmetry.space_group_name_H-M   'P 1'
#
loop_
_entity.id
_entity.type
_entity.pdbx_description
1 polymer ?
#
loop_
_entity_poly.entity_id
_entity_poly.type
_entity_poly.pdbx_seq_one_letter_code
_entity_poly.pdbx_strand_id
1 'polypeptide(L)'
;CALPINVLDTPGAFDFAGEVIEALRAADAAIIVCSAKDGVSVGLEKAWKYCEERNMPRFIYISKTDEDNSDYNATFEALRARFGNKIAPLVVPIWDEGKKVTGIIDVLNKRAYEM
;
A
#
# COMPACT_ATOMS: atom_id res chain seq x y z
N CYS A 1 17.64 -16.41 13.57
CA CYS A 1 18.44 -15.21 13.35
C CYS A 1 17.65 -14.29 12.43
N ALA A 2 17.20 -13.14 12.92
CA ALA A 2 16.56 -12.15 12.07
C ALA A 2 17.64 -11.43 11.25
N LEU A 3 17.44 -11.34 9.93
CA LEU A 3 18.27 -10.50 9.08
C LEU A 3 17.94 -9.02 9.35
N PRO A 4 18.94 -8.13 9.38
CA PRO A 4 18.67 -6.71 9.51
C PRO A 4 17.88 -6.19 8.31
N ILE A 5 16.81 -5.42 8.57
CA ILE A 5 16.02 -4.75 7.56
C ILE A 5 16.24 -3.24 7.73
N ASN A 6 16.68 -2.57 6.68
CA ASN A 6 16.82 -1.11 6.65
C ASN A 6 15.58 -0.51 6.01
N VAL A 7 14.97 0.46 6.68
CA VAL A 7 13.80 1.19 6.19
C VAL A 7 14.21 2.60 5.81
N LEU A 8 13.93 2.99 4.56
CA LEU A 8 14.13 4.33 4.03
C LEU A 8 12.76 4.98 3.91
N ASP A 9 12.44 5.89 4.82
CA ASP A 9 11.22 6.68 4.77
C ASP A 9 11.42 7.93 3.91
N THR A 10 10.46 8.23 3.04
CA THR A 10 10.54 9.36 2.11
C THR A 10 9.37 10.30 2.29
N PRO A 11 9.56 11.63 2.06
CA PRO A 11 8.46 12.58 2.07
C PRO A 11 7.40 12.24 1.02
N GLY A 12 6.12 12.40 1.37
CA GLY A 12 5.00 12.15 0.47
C GLY A 12 4.62 13.35 -0.41
N ALA A 13 5.16 14.53 -0.12
CA ALA A 13 4.85 15.74 -0.87
C ALA A 13 5.50 15.72 -2.26
N PHE A 14 4.79 16.24 -3.24
CA PHE A 14 5.19 16.23 -4.65
C PHE A 14 6.54 16.92 -4.92
N ASP A 15 6.84 17.96 -4.16
CA ASP A 15 8.08 18.73 -4.28
C ASP A 15 9.35 17.91 -3.94
N PHE A 16 9.19 16.79 -3.24
CA PHE A 16 10.27 15.89 -2.82
C PHE A 16 10.38 14.61 -3.67
N ALA A 17 9.89 14.64 -4.90
CA ALA A 17 9.95 13.47 -5.79
C ALA A 17 11.38 13.00 -6.06
N GLY A 18 12.37 13.88 -6.00
CA GLY A 18 13.79 13.54 -6.12
C GLY A 18 14.27 12.59 -5.02
N GLU A 19 13.88 12.84 -3.77
CA GLU A 19 14.24 12.00 -2.61
C GLU A 19 13.62 10.61 -2.72
N VAL A 20 12.39 10.50 -3.24
CA VAL A 20 11.75 9.22 -3.52
C VAL A 20 12.57 8.40 -4.52
N ILE A 21 13.04 9.04 -5.60
CA ILE A 21 13.86 8.38 -6.63
C ILE A 21 15.20 7.92 -6.04
N GLU A 22 15.84 8.73 -5.22
CA GLU A 22 17.12 8.38 -4.55
C GLU A 22 16.94 7.19 -3.62
N ALA A 23 15.91 7.19 -2.78
CA ALA A 23 15.62 6.10 -1.88
C ALA A 23 15.30 4.79 -2.65
N LEU A 24 14.50 4.87 -3.72
CA LEU A 24 14.19 3.71 -4.56
C LEU A 24 15.41 3.17 -5.31
N ARG A 25 16.43 3.99 -5.57
CA ARG A 25 17.70 3.50 -6.14
C ARG A 25 18.52 2.66 -5.16
N ALA A 26 18.42 2.97 -3.88
CA ALA A 26 19.14 2.27 -2.81
C ALA A 26 18.40 1.06 -2.25
N ALA A 27 17.06 0.98 -2.46
CA ALA A 27 16.21 -0.04 -1.89
C ALA A 27 16.13 -1.30 -2.77
N ASP A 28 15.95 -2.47 -2.14
CA ASP A 28 15.72 -3.74 -2.81
C ASP A 28 14.24 -3.99 -3.11
N ALA A 29 13.36 -3.36 -2.35
CA ALA A 29 11.89 -3.44 -2.51
C ALA A 29 11.24 -2.14 -2.05
N ALA A 30 9.99 -1.90 -2.45
CA ALA A 30 9.23 -0.73 -2.09
C ALA A 30 7.91 -1.08 -1.39
N ILE A 31 7.52 -0.26 -0.42
CA ILE A 31 6.16 -0.21 0.12
C ILE A 31 5.56 1.13 -0.29
N ILE A 32 4.55 1.09 -1.14
CA ILE A 32 3.84 2.28 -1.62
C ILE A 32 2.60 2.48 -0.75
N VAL A 33 2.56 3.58 -0.02
CA VAL A 33 1.44 3.88 0.90
C VAL A 33 0.32 4.59 0.14
N CYS A 34 -0.89 4.05 0.25
CA CYS A 34 -2.12 4.61 -0.32
C CYS A 34 -3.12 4.90 0.80
N SER A 35 -3.70 6.09 0.82
CA SER A 35 -4.76 6.43 1.77
C SER A 35 -6.11 5.91 1.29
N ALA A 36 -6.84 5.18 2.16
CA ALA A 36 -8.20 4.73 1.87
C ALA A 36 -9.21 5.89 1.74
N LYS A 37 -8.83 7.06 2.25
CA LYS A 37 -9.64 8.29 2.18
C LYS A 37 -9.41 9.06 0.88
N ASP A 38 -8.14 9.20 0.49
CA ASP A 38 -7.74 10.03 -0.65
C ASP A 38 -7.68 9.24 -1.97
N GLY A 39 -7.60 7.91 -1.87
CA GLY A 39 -7.53 7.01 -3.02
C GLY A 39 -6.20 7.05 -3.76
N VAL A 40 -6.23 6.75 -5.05
CA VAL A 40 -5.03 6.67 -5.89
C VAL A 40 -4.53 8.07 -6.24
N SER A 41 -3.37 8.45 -5.71
CA SER A 41 -2.73 9.74 -5.96
C SER A 41 -1.75 9.70 -7.14
N VAL A 42 -1.46 10.87 -7.71
CA VAL A 42 -0.43 11.02 -8.76
C VAL A 42 0.95 10.57 -8.27
N GLY A 43 1.27 10.83 -7.00
CA GLY A 43 2.53 10.37 -6.40
C GLY A 43 2.65 8.86 -6.36
N LEU A 44 1.55 8.17 -6.01
CA LEU A 44 1.47 6.71 -6.02
C LEU A 44 1.69 6.16 -7.43
N GLU A 45 1.05 6.73 -8.44
CA GLU A 45 1.22 6.30 -9.83
C GLU A 45 2.66 6.44 -10.31
N LYS A 46 3.32 7.53 -9.95
CA LYS A 46 4.73 7.77 -10.29
C LYS A 46 5.65 6.77 -9.60
N ALA A 47 5.44 6.51 -8.31
CA ALA A 47 6.22 5.53 -7.56
C ALA A 47 6.03 4.11 -8.15
N TRP A 48 4.78 3.75 -8.47
CA TRP A 48 4.48 2.49 -9.13
C TRP A 48 5.22 2.35 -10.45
N LYS A 49 5.11 3.34 -11.34
CA LYS A 49 5.76 3.35 -12.66
C LYS A 49 7.28 3.22 -12.52
N TYR A 50 7.88 3.95 -11.59
CA TYR A 50 9.31 3.88 -11.34
C TYR A 50 9.77 2.49 -10.89
N CYS A 51 9.00 1.84 -10.00
CA CYS A 51 9.27 0.46 -9.59
C CYS A 51 9.08 -0.52 -10.76
N GLU A 52 8.09 -0.29 -11.62
CA GLU A 52 7.82 -1.13 -12.79
C GLU A 52 8.95 -1.08 -13.81
N GLU A 53 9.44 0.12 -14.14
CA GLU A 53 10.57 0.33 -15.06
C GLU A 53 11.86 -0.35 -14.58
N ARG A 54 12.03 -0.50 -13.25
CA ARG A 54 13.18 -1.16 -12.64
C ARG A 54 12.95 -2.62 -12.27
N ASN A 55 11.79 -3.14 -12.57
CA ASN A 55 11.39 -4.49 -12.18
C ASN A 55 11.55 -4.74 -10.65
N MET A 56 11.30 -3.69 -9.84
CA MET A 56 11.45 -3.69 -8.40
C MET A 56 10.24 -4.37 -7.74
N PRO A 57 10.47 -5.31 -6.79
CA PRO A 57 9.41 -5.85 -5.95
C PRO A 57 8.73 -4.73 -5.15
N ARG A 58 7.40 -4.77 -5.08
CA ARG A 58 6.63 -3.73 -4.43
C ARG A 58 5.36 -4.24 -3.79
N PHE A 59 5.00 -3.62 -2.67
CA PHE A 59 3.73 -3.81 -2.00
C PHE A 59 2.98 -2.49 -1.97
N ILE A 60 1.66 -2.56 -1.94
CA ILE A 60 0.81 -1.41 -1.62
C ILE A 60 0.26 -1.60 -0.21
N TYR A 61 0.43 -0.59 0.62
CA TYR A 61 -0.15 -0.53 1.96
C TYR A 61 -1.29 0.49 1.96
N ILE A 62 -2.52 0.03 2.19
CA ILE A 62 -3.69 0.90 2.30
C ILE A 62 -3.82 1.33 3.75
N SER A 63 -3.57 2.61 4.01
CA SER A 63 -3.64 3.25 5.33
C SER A 63 -4.96 3.99 5.54
N LYS A 64 -5.20 4.46 6.76
CA LYS A 64 -6.37 5.28 7.14
C LYS A 64 -7.71 4.60 6.87
N THR A 65 -7.76 3.30 7.06
CA THR A 65 -8.98 2.50 6.89
C THR A 65 -9.99 2.69 8.02
N ASP A 66 -9.57 3.34 9.10
CA ASP A 66 -10.31 3.69 10.31
C ASP A 66 -10.83 5.14 10.33
N GLU A 67 -10.44 5.95 9.35
CA GLU A 67 -10.92 7.33 9.25
C GLU A 67 -12.32 7.44 8.65
N ASP A 68 -13.04 8.49 9.04
CA ASP A 68 -14.34 8.83 8.43
C ASP A 68 -14.19 9.07 6.92
N ASN A 69 -15.16 8.56 6.16
CA ASN A 69 -15.17 8.60 4.69
C ASN A 69 -14.05 7.81 4.01
N SER A 70 -13.40 6.88 4.71
CA SER A 70 -12.51 5.91 4.10
C SER A 70 -13.29 4.76 3.47
N ASP A 71 -12.84 4.27 2.33
CA ASP A 71 -13.41 3.08 1.67
C ASP A 71 -12.28 2.20 1.12
N TYR A 72 -11.98 1.14 1.85
CA TYR A 72 -10.97 0.16 1.45
C TYR A 72 -11.35 -0.52 0.13
N ASN A 73 -12.60 -0.94 -0.03
CA ASN A 73 -13.04 -1.67 -1.20
C ASN A 73 -12.98 -0.80 -2.46
N ALA A 74 -13.47 0.44 -2.37
CA ALA A 74 -13.37 1.39 -3.47
C ALA A 74 -11.92 1.69 -3.84
N THR A 75 -11.04 1.87 -2.84
CA THR A 75 -9.61 2.10 -3.05
C THR A 75 -8.94 0.88 -3.69
N PHE A 76 -9.24 -0.32 -3.22
CA PHE A 76 -8.69 -1.56 -3.78
C PHE A 76 -9.11 -1.77 -5.23
N GLU A 77 -10.40 -1.56 -5.55
CA GLU A 77 -10.89 -1.66 -6.93
C GLU A 77 -10.29 -0.57 -7.84
N ALA A 78 -10.09 0.65 -7.35
CA ALA A 78 -9.40 1.70 -8.08
C ALA A 78 -7.95 1.33 -8.40
N LEU A 79 -7.23 0.72 -7.45
CA LEU A 79 -5.88 0.21 -7.64
C LEU A 79 -5.85 -0.90 -8.71
N ARG A 80 -6.81 -1.84 -8.66
CA ARG A 80 -6.94 -2.90 -9.67
C ARG A 80 -7.26 -2.36 -11.06
N ALA A 81 -8.16 -1.39 -11.14
CA ALA A 81 -8.51 -0.73 -12.39
C ALA A 81 -7.30 0.00 -13.01
N ARG A 82 -6.44 0.61 -12.16
CA ARG A 82 -5.30 1.39 -12.60
C ARG A 82 -4.07 0.56 -12.96
N PHE A 83 -3.76 -0.46 -12.17
CA PHE A 83 -2.54 -1.26 -12.27
C PHE A 83 -2.77 -2.70 -12.75
N GLY A 84 -4.03 -3.07 -12.98
CA GLY A 84 -4.41 -4.35 -13.55
C GLY A 84 -4.51 -5.51 -12.56
N ASN A 85 -4.76 -6.70 -13.09
CA ASN A 85 -5.01 -7.92 -12.31
C ASN A 85 -3.77 -8.48 -11.58
N LYS A 86 -2.63 -7.82 -11.68
CA LYS A 86 -1.41 -8.18 -10.94
C LYS A 86 -1.49 -7.84 -9.46
N ILE A 87 -2.47 -6.99 -9.06
CA ILE A 87 -2.69 -6.64 -7.66
C ILE A 87 -3.57 -7.71 -7.01
N ALA A 88 -3.01 -8.36 -5.99
CA ALA A 88 -3.70 -9.34 -5.17
C ALA A 88 -3.63 -8.93 -3.69
N PRO A 89 -4.73 -9.07 -2.92
CA PRO A 89 -4.70 -8.74 -1.50
C PRO A 89 -3.92 -9.81 -0.74
N LEU A 90 -3.02 -9.39 0.15
CA LEU A 90 -2.32 -10.26 1.09
C LEU A 90 -3.03 -10.27 2.44
N VAL A 91 -3.57 -9.11 2.84
CA VAL A 91 -4.34 -8.91 4.06
C VAL A 91 -5.59 -8.13 3.71
N VAL A 92 -6.72 -8.58 4.22
CA VAL A 92 -8.02 -7.93 4.05
C VAL A 92 -8.59 -7.59 5.42
N PRO A 93 -9.04 -6.35 5.65
CA PRO A 93 -9.66 -5.97 6.92
C PRO A 93 -11.05 -6.59 7.08
N ILE A 94 -11.43 -6.86 8.33
CA ILE A 94 -12.77 -7.28 8.75
C ILE A 94 -13.41 -6.08 9.45
N TRP A 95 -14.63 -5.74 9.05
CA TRP A 95 -15.40 -4.64 9.66
C TRP A 95 -16.61 -5.16 10.41
N ASP A 96 -16.99 -4.43 11.45
CA ASP A 96 -18.30 -4.57 12.09
C ASP A 96 -19.39 -3.78 11.32
N GLU A 97 -20.63 -3.86 11.81
CA GLU A 97 -21.76 -3.11 11.25
C GLU A 97 -21.56 -1.58 11.32
N GLY A 98 -20.72 -1.09 12.23
CA GLY A 98 -20.34 0.31 12.38
C GLY A 98 -19.18 0.76 11.48
N LYS A 99 -18.72 -0.09 10.58
CA LYS A 99 -17.56 0.14 9.69
C LYS A 99 -16.23 0.32 10.45
N LYS A 100 -16.13 -0.17 11.68
CA LYS A 100 -14.88 -0.21 12.43
C LYS A 100 -14.12 -1.50 12.10
N VAL A 101 -12.82 -1.39 11.89
CA VAL A 101 -11.97 -2.56 11.67
C VAL A 101 -11.86 -3.35 12.98
N THR A 102 -12.30 -4.60 12.97
CA THR A 102 -12.32 -5.50 14.13
C THR A 102 -11.35 -6.67 13.98
N GLY A 103 -10.75 -6.81 12.81
CA GLY A 103 -9.81 -7.88 12.56
C GLY A 103 -9.22 -7.82 11.17
N ILE A 104 -8.40 -8.82 10.87
CA ILE A 104 -7.78 -8.99 9.55
C ILE A 104 -7.84 -10.44 9.10
N ILE A 105 -7.91 -10.64 7.78
CA ILE A 105 -7.74 -11.94 7.13
C ILE A 105 -6.38 -11.96 6.44
N ASP A 106 -5.53 -12.88 6.85
CA ASP A 106 -4.29 -13.22 6.14
C ASP A 106 -4.64 -14.19 5.01
N VAL A 107 -4.60 -13.68 3.80
CA VAL A 107 -5.02 -14.44 2.60
C VAL A 107 -4.01 -15.55 2.27
N LEU A 108 -2.72 -15.32 2.49
CA LEU A 108 -1.67 -16.31 2.21
C LEU A 108 -1.78 -17.53 3.12
N ASN A 109 -1.97 -17.31 4.42
CA ASN A 109 -2.05 -18.37 5.42
C ASN A 109 -3.48 -18.85 5.65
N LYS A 110 -4.48 -18.22 5.03
CA LYS A 110 -5.92 -18.51 5.20
C LYS A 110 -6.35 -18.48 6.67
N ARG A 111 -5.94 -17.45 7.40
CA ARG A 111 -6.23 -17.26 8.82
C ARG A 111 -6.89 -15.91 9.05
N ALA A 112 -7.82 -15.86 9.98
CA ALA A 112 -8.41 -14.64 10.48
C ALA A 112 -7.88 -14.34 11.89
N TYR A 113 -7.65 -13.06 12.15
CA TYR A 113 -7.21 -12.55 13.45
C TYR A 113 -8.16 -11.44 13.88
N GLU A 114 -8.71 -11.56 15.08
CA GLU A 114 -9.49 -10.52 15.73
C GLU A 114 -8.55 -9.56 16.47
N MET A 115 -8.90 -8.28 16.49
CA MET A 115 -8.15 -7.23 17.19
C MET A 115 -8.93 -6.72 18.40
#